data_e3c28228e4e91326bee3f51a6f80f523
#
_entry.id   e3c28228e4e91326bee3f51a6f80f523
#
_cell.length_a   1.000
_cell.length_b   1.000
_cell.length_c   1.000
_cell.angle_alpha   90.00
_cell.angle_beta   90.00
_cell.angle_gamma   90.00
#
_symmetry.space_group_name_H-M   'P 1'
#
loop_
_entity.id
_entity.type
_entity.pdbx_description
1 polymer ?
#
loop_
_entity_poly.entity_id
_entity_poly.type
_entity_poly.pdbx_seq_one_letter_code
_entity_poly.pdbx_strand_id
1 'polypeptide(L)'
;MTGIRKNGVTNQEGKKSMALQFISGNSISDRTAVMYETICAQACRHPDKNYIFLVPEQATLQVQRELSAVHPDHVLGNIDVVSFGRLAHRLLNEQAGKQAVLLDDTGKSMILRRIAGKEKQSLEVFGRNLNQSGFIQELKSVISEFSAYKVTSEVLEGVLPTLEKRPALQKKLHDIEKVYTSFYKELGEEYLTAEELLGVLSRLVPQSEKIRGSIIILDGFTGFTPLQYQVLEEMLQCAEHVVCAVTEDEKGGREELFSMSREMKNKLLALAKEHHVSCEEKNHRYVTKKRKVAEELAHLEKQLYQVPPKSWNKQTDAVNIIAAKNPSEELGFVLRKVLSLVREGYAYREIAVVAGDLSVYRDEISHVFDKAGIPYFIDQKKGLNTHPLIQFVKKALAVLEEQMSYDSVMAFLRNPYVVSDENTFDGDILCEDLDRLDNYLLAGGIERINRWKHPWVMPYDNADEEDLSRLNQLREQIFNWFVPLRTVWEKPDTTV
;
A
#
# COMPACT_ATOMS: atom_id res chain seq x y z
N MET A 1 36.88 -12.13 17.98
CA MET A 1 36.84 -13.33 17.12
C MET A 1 36.32 -14.50 17.97
N THR A 2 35.04 -14.70 18.03
CA THR A 2 34.44 -15.89 18.63
C THR A 2 33.39 -16.40 17.66
N GLY A 3 33.77 -17.41 16.93
CA GLY A 3 33.02 -18.00 15.84
C GLY A 3 31.68 -18.58 16.28
N ILE A 4 30.72 -18.51 15.39
CA ILE A 4 29.56 -19.38 15.41
C ILE A 4 30.13 -20.81 15.28
N ARG A 5 30.16 -21.53 16.42
CA ARG A 5 30.61 -22.92 16.44
C ARG A 5 29.64 -23.77 15.63
N LYS A 6 30.20 -24.55 14.72
CA LYS A 6 29.59 -25.75 14.13
C LYS A 6 29.10 -26.64 15.28
N ASN A 7 27.83 -26.65 15.57
CA ASN A 7 27.15 -27.72 16.27
C ASN A 7 25.80 -27.91 15.59
N GLY A 8 25.83 -28.53 14.41
CA GLY A 8 24.68 -29.26 13.94
C GLY A 8 24.52 -30.46 14.89
N VAL A 9 23.51 -30.41 15.74
CA VAL A 9 23.08 -31.59 16.49
C VAL A 9 22.42 -32.51 15.47
N THR A 10 23.18 -33.47 14.98
CA THR A 10 22.62 -34.60 14.22
C THR A 10 21.92 -35.51 15.22
N ASN A 11 20.61 -35.53 15.20
CA ASN A 11 19.85 -36.65 15.76
C ASN A 11 20.09 -37.88 14.89
N GLN A 12 20.03 -39.07 15.49
CA GLN A 12 20.45 -40.38 14.96
C GLN A 12 19.81 -40.82 13.62
N GLU A 13 19.12 -39.95 12.86
CA GLU A 13 18.51 -40.25 11.56
C GLU A 13 18.90 -39.30 10.44
N GLY A 14 19.96 -38.52 10.56
CA GLY A 14 20.44 -37.69 9.43
C GLY A 14 19.53 -36.50 9.02
N LYS A 15 18.46 -36.17 9.76
CA LYS A 15 17.65 -35.00 9.56
C LYS A 15 18.36 -33.78 10.14
N LYS A 16 18.73 -32.80 9.30
CA LYS A 16 19.17 -31.49 9.75
C LYS A 16 18.08 -30.92 10.66
N SER A 17 18.43 -30.56 11.89
CA SER A 17 17.44 -29.94 12.79
C SER A 17 17.12 -28.51 12.33
N MET A 18 15.88 -28.23 12.05
CA MET A 18 15.35 -26.90 11.81
C MET A 18 15.56 -26.06 13.07
N ALA A 19 15.90 -24.76 12.90
CA ALA A 19 16.15 -23.91 14.05
C ALA A 19 15.58 -22.50 13.87
N LEU A 20 14.97 -21.99 14.95
CA LEU A 20 14.56 -20.60 15.08
C LEU A 20 15.58 -19.85 15.95
N GLN A 21 16.05 -18.71 15.46
CA GLN A 21 17.01 -17.84 16.15
C GLN A 21 16.50 -16.41 16.20
N PHE A 22 16.70 -15.72 17.32
CA PHE A 22 16.45 -14.28 17.44
C PHE A 22 17.77 -13.51 17.51
N ILE A 23 17.80 -12.38 16.78
CA ILE A 23 18.83 -11.36 16.88
C ILE A 23 18.15 -10.12 17.43
N SER A 24 18.41 -9.83 18.70
CA SER A 24 17.74 -8.77 19.44
C SER A 24 18.65 -7.57 19.71
N GLY A 25 18.08 -6.42 19.92
CA GLY A 25 18.76 -5.21 20.35
C GLY A 25 17.81 -4.04 20.49
N ASN A 26 18.23 -3.01 21.22
CA ASN A 26 17.45 -1.78 21.35
C ASN A 26 17.59 -0.88 20.11
N SER A 27 16.90 0.26 20.12
CA SER A 27 16.81 1.17 18.96
C SER A 27 18.16 1.74 18.50
N ILE A 28 19.12 1.89 19.42
CA ILE A 28 20.47 2.39 19.10
C ILE A 28 21.51 1.28 18.90
N SER A 29 21.11 0.02 19.00
CA SER A 29 22.00 -1.10 18.76
C SER A 29 22.33 -1.21 17.26
N ASP A 30 23.50 -1.75 16.98
CA ASP A 30 23.99 -2.02 15.61
C ASP A 30 23.48 -3.38 15.09
N ARG A 31 22.27 -3.78 15.54
CA ARG A 31 21.68 -5.10 15.30
C ARG A 31 21.58 -5.41 13.80
N THR A 32 21.01 -4.48 13.03
CA THR A 32 20.80 -4.66 11.59
C THR A 32 22.12 -4.82 10.85
N ALA A 33 23.11 -3.96 11.12
CA ALA A 33 24.44 -4.07 10.49
C ALA A 33 25.11 -5.39 10.84
N VAL A 34 25.09 -5.78 12.13
CA VAL A 34 25.68 -7.06 12.57
C VAL A 34 24.97 -8.25 11.93
N MET A 35 23.67 -8.20 11.76
CA MET A 35 22.89 -9.23 11.07
C MET A 35 23.28 -9.31 9.59
N TYR A 36 23.31 -8.19 8.89
CA TYR A 36 23.65 -8.15 7.47
C TYR A 36 25.08 -8.63 7.21
N GLU A 37 26.07 -8.13 7.98
CA GLU A 37 27.45 -8.60 7.91
C GLU A 37 27.54 -10.12 8.11
N THR A 38 26.82 -10.64 9.10
CA THR A 38 26.82 -12.08 9.42
C THR A 38 26.22 -12.90 8.29
N ILE A 39 25.06 -12.51 7.77
CA ILE A 39 24.37 -13.23 6.71
C ILE A 39 25.11 -13.15 5.38
N CYS A 40 25.61 -11.96 4.97
CA CYS A 40 26.41 -11.83 3.76
C CYS A 40 27.68 -12.71 3.82
N ALA A 41 28.38 -12.72 4.97
CA ALA A 41 29.54 -13.59 5.14
C ALA A 41 29.20 -15.10 5.08
N GLN A 42 27.99 -15.49 5.52
CA GLN A 42 27.50 -16.87 5.40
C GLN A 42 27.12 -17.19 3.95
N ALA A 43 26.44 -16.27 3.26
CA ALA A 43 26.04 -16.44 1.87
C ALA A 43 27.23 -16.63 0.94
N CYS A 44 28.30 -15.86 1.14
CA CYS A 44 29.56 -16.05 0.41
C CYS A 44 30.22 -17.42 0.66
N ARG A 45 30.10 -17.97 1.87
CA ARG A 45 30.69 -19.28 2.22
C ARG A 45 29.87 -20.47 1.75
N HIS A 46 28.58 -20.27 1.56
CA HIS A 46 27.62 -21.30 1.19
C HIS A 46 26.78 -20.83 -0.01
N PRO A 47 27.38 -20.73 -1.21
CA PRO A 47 26.70 -20.27 -2.41
C PRO A 47 25.62 -21.25 -2.90
N ASP A 48 25.64 -22.48 -2.41
CA ASP A 48 24.65 -23.53 -2.65
C ASP A 48 23.34 -23.35 -1.88
N LYS A 49 23.31 -22.44 -0.89
CA LYS A 49 22.12 -22.18 -0.06
C LYS A 49 21.42 -20.90 -0.50
N ASN A 50 20.10 -20.89 -0.35
CA ASN A 50 19.27 -19.71 -0.57
C ASN A 50 19.07 -18.94 0.74
N TYR A 51 19.30 -17.64 0.71
CA TYR A 51 19.06 -16.73 1.82
C TYR A 51 17.89 -15.81 1.42
N ILE A 52 16.78 -15.87 2.16
CA ILE A 52 15.56 -15.16 1.84
C ILE A 52 15.27 -14.13 2.94
N PHE A 53 15.47 -12.86 2.64
CA PHE A 53 15.05 -11.77 3.50
C PHE A 53 13.57 -11.46 3.25
N LEU A 54 12.73 -11.75 4.23
CA LEU A 54 11.35 -11.31 4.28
C LEU A 54 11.32 -9.96 5.02
N VAL A 55 10.83 -8.94 4.34
CA VAL A 55 10.77 -7.57 4.84
C VAL A 55 9.42 -6.93 4.48
N PRO A 56 8.99 -5.87 5.18
CA PRO A 56 7.84 -5.08 4.74
C PRO A 56 8.02 -4.57 3.30
N GLU A 57 6.92 -4.43 2.57
CA GLU A 57 6.96 -4.12 1.13
C GLU A 57 7.72 -2.82 0.82
N GLN A 58 7.53 -1.79 1.65
CA GLN A 58 8.20 -0.50 1.53
C GLN A 58 9.72 -0.58 1.76
N ALA A 59 10.18 -1.55 2.56
CA ALA A 59 11.58 -1.70 2.93
C ALA A 59 12.42 -2.48 1.90
N THR A 60 11.81 -3.17 0.94
CA THR A 60 12.52 -4.10 0.05
C THR A 60 13.70 -3.47 -0.69
N LEU A 61 13.52 -2.30 -1.30
CA LEU A 61 14.58 -1.62 -2.05
C LEU A 61 15.70 -1.09 -1.13
N GLN A 62 15.34 -0.58 0.04
CA GLN A 62 16.31 -0.10 1.02
C GLN A 62 17.18 -1.25 1.51
N VAL A 63 16.59 -2.37 1.92
CA VAL A 63 17.31 -3.54 2.40
C VAL A 63 18.20 -4.14 1.30
N GLN A 64 17.75 -4.18 0.04
CA GLN A 64 18.58 -4.60 -1.08
C GLN A 64 19.84 -3.72 -1.23
N ARG A 65 19.70 -2.40 -1.14
CA ARG A 65 20.83 -1.45 -1.21
C ARG A 65 21.78 -1.63 -0.04
N GLU A 66 21.27 -1.76 1.17
CA GLU A 66 22.08 -1.93 2.38
C GLU A 66 22.85 -3.27 2.35
N LEU A 67 22.20 -4.36 1.96
CA LEU A 67 22.86 -5.66 1.79
C LEU A 67 23.93 -5.64 0.69
N SER A 68 23.62 -5.03 -0.46
CA SER A 68 24.60 -4.87 -1.55
C SER A 68 25.81 -4.01 -1.12
N ALA A 69 25.60 -3.00 -0.27
CA ALA A 69 26.70 -2.18 0.25
C ALA A 69 27.61 -2.95 1.22
N VAL A 70 27.04 -3.92 1.96
CA VAL A 70 27.76 -4.76 2.94
C VAL A 70 28.40 -5.98 2.29
N HIS A 71 27.83 -6.50 1.20
CA HIS A 71 28.35 -7.69 0.51
C HIS A 71 29.71 -7.38 -0.15
N PRO A 72 30.72 -8.26 0.00
CA PRO A 72 32.07 -8.01 -0.52
C PRO A 72 32.12 -7.68 -2.02
N ASP A 73 31.31 -8.36 -2.81
CA ASP A 73 31.26 -8.19 -4.27
C ASP A 73 30.20 -7.17 -4.73
N HIS A 74 29.51 -6.51 -3.80
CA HIS A 74 28.41 -5.57 -4.06
C HIS A 74 27.25 -6.15 -4.88
N VAL A 75 27.08 -7.48 -4.84
CA VAL A 75 25.96 -8.21 -5.48
C VAL A 75 25.22 -9.04 -4.46
N LEU A 76 23.97 -9.34 -4.71
CA LEU A 76 23.17 -10.13 -3.77
C LEU A 76 23.35 -11.65 -3.96
N GLY A 77 23.71 -12.10 -5.17
CA GLY A 77 24.01 -13.51 -5.46
C GLY A 77 22.84 -14.45 -5.09
N ASN A 78 23.08 -15.26 -4.06
CA ASN A 78 22.11 -16.21 -3.50
C ASN A 78 21.24 -15.60 -2.37
N ILE A 79 21.27 -14.27 -2.19
CA ILE A 79 20.44 -13.53 -1.26
C ILE A 79 19.25 -12.93 -2.03
N ASP A 80 18.05 -13.22 -1.59
CA ASP A 80 16.80 -12.72 -2.14
C ASP A 80 16.07 -11.84 -1.11
N VAL A 81 15.63 -10.65 -1.51
CA VAL A 81 14.91 -9.71 -0.63
C VAL A 81 13.50 -9.51 -1.17
N VAL A 82 12.52 -9.99 -0.44
CA VAL A 82 11.12 -10.04 -0.87
C VAL A 82 10.16 -9.67 0.25
N SER A 83 8.97 -9.18 -0.11
CA SER A 83 7.82 -9.14 0.78
C SER A 83 7.02 -10.45 0.70
N PHE A 84 6.11 -10.68 1.65
CA PHE A 84 5.19 -11.82 1.58
C PHE A 84 4.43 -11.88 0.25
N GLY A 85 3.91 -10.74 -0.23
CA GLY A 85 3.20 -10.65 -1.50
C GLY A 85 4.08 -11.03 -2.69
N ARG A 86 5.30 -10.49 -2.77
CA ARG A 86 6.25 -10.82 -3.86
C ARG A 86 6.68 -12.29 -3.83
N LEU A 87 6.88 -12.85 -2.64
CA LEU A 87 7.20 -14.27 -2.50
C LEU A 87 6.03 -15.14 -2.98
N ALA A 88 4.80 -14.80 -2.60
CA ALA A 88 3.61 -15.50 -3.02
C ALA A 88 3.44 -15.49 -4.54
N HIS A 89 3.59 -14.32 -5.19
CA HIS A 89 3.56 -14.21 -6.65
C HIS A 89 4.63 -15.06 -7.33
N ARG A 90 5.84 -15.09 -6.78
CA ARG A 90 6.95 -15.87 -7.33
C ARG A 90 6.65 -17.35 -7.28
N LEU A 91 6.23 -17.87 -6.11
CA LEU A 91 5.93 -19.29 -5.95
C LEU A 91 4.70 -19.71 -6.78
N LEU A 92 3.69 -18.85 -6.89
CA LEU A 92 2.53 -19.11 -7.73
C LEU A 92 2.93 -19.24 -9.22
N ASN A 93 3.82 -18.36 -9.71
CA ASN A 93 4.31 -18.41 -11.08
C ASN A 93 5.19 -19.63 -11.37
N GLU A 94 5.91 -20.16 -10.38
CA GLU A 94 6.74 -21.37 -10.51
C GLU A 94 5.90 -22.64 -10.66
N GLN A 95 4.69 -22.65 -10.12
CA GLN A 95 3.79 -23.82 -10.18
C GLN A 95 2.77 -23.77 -11.34
N ALA A 96 3.01 -22.99 -12.38
CA ALA A 96 2.21 -22.74 -13.58
C ALA A 96 1.11 -23.78 -13.88
N GLY A 97 -0.11 -23.56 -13.41
CA GLY A 97 -1.26 -24.42 -13.73
C GLY A 97 -2.56 -23.66 -14.01
N LYS A 98 -2.99 -22.79 -13.14
CA LYS A 98 -4.13 -21.88 -13.38
C LYS A 98 -3.73 -20.49 -12.91
N GLN A 99 -3.64 -19.55 -13.83
CA GLN A 99 -3.45 -18.14 -13.52
C GLN A 99 -4.75 -17.59 -12.96
N ALA A 100 -4.94 -17.66 -11.64
CA ALA A 100 -5.96 -16.84 -11.01
C ALA A 100 -5.52 -15.37 -11.10
N VAL A 101 -6.45 -14.50 -11.49
CA VAL A 101 -6.19 -13.08 -11.63
C VAL A 101 -6.15 -12.46 -10.24
N LEU A 102 -5.02 -11.83 -9.89
CA LEU A 102 -4.95 -11.09 -8.63
C LEU A 102 -5.78 -9.82 -8.71
N LEU A 103 -6.71 -9.70 -7.77
CA LEU A 103 -7.58 -8.56 -7.67
C LEU A 103 -6.91 -7.46 -6.84
N ASP A 104 -6.68 -6.32 -7.48
CA ASP A 104 -6.22 -5.12 -6.79
C ASP A 104 -7.35 -4.41 -6.02
N ASP A 105 -7.01 -3.34 -5.33
CA ASP A 105 -7.97 -2.54 -4.56
C ASP A 105 -9.10 -1.95 -5.43
N THR A 106 -8.81 -1.66 -6.70
CA THR A 106 -9.80 -1.13 -7.64
C THR A 106 -10.77 -2.22 -8.06
N GLY A 107 -10.26 -3.40 -8.41
CA GLY A 107 -11.05 -4.57 -8.73
C GLY A 107 -11.96 -5.00 -7.58
N LYS A 108 -11.44 -5.03 -6.33
CA LYS A 108 -12.26 -5.26 -5.13
C LYS A 108 -13.41 -4.24 -5.04
N SER A 109 -13.12 -2.95 -5.24
CA SER A 109 -14.14 -1.90 -5.18
C SER A 109 -15.18 -2.03 -6.29
N MET A 110 -14.82 -2.48 -7.50
CA MET A 110 -15.74 -2.73 -8.61
C MET A 110 -16.68 -3.91 -8.29
N ILE A 111 -16.16 -5.02 -7.80
CA ILE A 111 -16.98 -6.16 -7.38
C ILE A 111 -17.94 -5.74 -6.27
N LEU A 112 -17.45 -5.01 -5.25
CA LEU A 112 -18.30 -4.53 -4.15
C LEU A 112 -19.41 -3.59 -4.64
N ARG A 113 -19.15 -2.72 -5.60
CA ARG A 113 -20.18 -1.87 -6.22
C ARG A 113 -21.23 -2.70 -6.96
N ARG A 114 -20.81 -3.72 -7.69
CA ARG A 114 -21.74 -4.65 -8.38
C ARG A 114 -22.63 -5.39 -7.40
N ILE A 115 -22.06 -5.91 -6.31
CA ILE A 115 -22.81 -6.58 -5.24
C ILE A 115 -23.76 -5.59 -4.56
N ALA A 116 -23.28 -4.38 -4.24
CA ALA A 116 -24.08 -3.33 -3.65
C ALA A 116 -25.31 -3.00 -4.50
N GLY A 117 -25.16 -2.96 -5.83
CA GLY A 117 -26.30 -2.77 -6.74
C GLY A 117 -27.30 -3.91 -6.70
N LYS A 118 -26.85 -5.17 -6.62
CA LYS A 118 -27.71 -6.37 -6.54
C LYS A 118 -28.41 -6.47 -5.19
N GLU A 119 -27.69 -6.23 -4.09
CA GLU A 119 -28.16 -6.44 -2.73
C GLU A 119 -28.85 -5.23 -2.09
N LYS A 120 -28.98 -4.12 -2.81
CA LYS A 120 -29.50 -2.85 -2.27
C LYS A 120 -30.81 -2.97 -1.52
N GLN A 121 -31.72 -3.85 -1.96
CA GLN A 121 -33.03 -4.05 -1.36
C GLN A 121 -33.01 -5.02 -0.17
N SER A 122 -31.98 -5.87 -0.07
CA SER A 122 -31.84 -6.88 0.98
C SER A 122 -31.14 -6.36 2.23
N LEU A 123 -30.50 -5.18 2.16
CA LEU A 123 -29.75 -4.57 3.25
C LEU A 123 -30.61 -3.63 4.08
N GLU A 124 -30.62 -3.83 5.40
CA GLU A 124 -31.48 -3.08 6.32
C GLU A 124 -30.94 -1.66 6.62
N VAL A 125 -29.62 -1.52 6.80
CA VAL A 125 -28.97 -0.28 7.24
C VAL A 125 -28.24 0.40 6.10
N PHE A 126 -27.46 -0.34 5.33
CA PHE A 126 -26.52 0.23 4.35
C PHE A 126 -27.11 0.42 2.94
N GLY A 127 -28.29 -0.09 2.66
CA GLY A 127 -28.89 -0.04 1.32
C GLY A 127 -28.95 1.35 0.68
N ARG A 128 -29.07 2.43 1.50
CA ARG A 128 -29.10 3.82 1.01
C ARG A 128 -27.71 4.41 0.74
N ASN A 129 -26.68 3.88 1.38
CA ASN A 129 -25.31 4.44 1.34
C ASN A 129 -24.39 3.75 0.33
N LEU A 130 -24.85 2.66 -0.27
CA LEU A 130 -24.04 1.81 -1.16
C LEU A 130 -23.50 2.52 -2.40
N ASN A 131 -24.16 3.57 -2.87
CA ASN A 131 -23.72 4.34 -4.04
C ASN A 131 -22.63 5.37 -3.72
N GLN A 132 -22.33 5.59 -2.43
CA GLN A 132 -21.29 6.54 -2.02
C GLN A 132 -19.91 5.90 -2.13
N SER A 133 -19.00 6.54 -2.87
CA SER A 133 -17.64 6.03 -3.09
C SER A 133 -16.87 5.82 -1.78
N GLY A 134 -17.03 6.70 -0.80
CA GLY A 134 -16.42 6.57 0.52
C GLY A 134 -16.92 5.33 1.27
N PHE A 135 -18.20 5.01 1.19
CA PHE A 135 -18.76 3.83 1.84
C PHE A 135 -18.18 2.51 1.27
N ILE A 136 -18.04 2.42 -0.07
CA ILE A 136 -17.42 1.25 -0.71
C ILE A 136 -15.96 1.08 -0.26
N GLN A 137 -15.22 2.17 -0.06
CA GLN A 137 -13.84 2.11 0.44
C GLN A 137 -13.79 1.57 1.87
N GLU A 138 -14.65 2.05 2.76
CA GLU A 138 -14.75 1.55 4.14
C GLU A 138 -15.14 0.06 4.15
N LEU A 139 -16.14 -0.33 3.37
CA LEU A 139 -16.57 -1.71 3.25
C LEU A 139 -15.44 -2.63 2.75
N LYS A 140 -14.68 -2.18 1.74
CA LYS A 140 -13.48 -2.87 1.25
C LYS A 140 -12.46 -3.06 2.38
N SER A 141 -12.20 -2.01 3.16
CA SER A 141 -11.25 -2.07 4.28
C SER A 141 -11.68 -3.09 5.33
N VAL A 142 -12.96 -3.09 5.72
CA VAL A 142 -13.52 -4.07 6.66
C VAL A 142 -13.40 -5.51 6.13
N ILE A 143 -13.74 -5.74 4.86
CA ILE A 143 -13.63 -7.08 4.24
C ILE A 143 -12.17 -7.54 4.20
N SER A 144 -11.23 -6.68 3.81
CA SER A 144 -9.81 -6.99 3.82
C SER A 144 -9.29 -7.30 5.22
N GLU A 145 -9.75 -6.57 6.23
CA GLU A 145 -9.40 -6.81 7.63
C GLU A 145 -9.95 -8.16 8.11
N PHE A 146 -11.22 -8.46 7.85
CA PHE A 146 -11.83 -9.74 8.19
C PHE A 146 -11.05 -10.91 7.57
N SER A 147 -10.69 -10.80 6.29
CA SER A 147 -9.88 -11.80 5.61
C SER A 147 -8.51 -11.96 6.24
N ALA A 148 -7.81 -10.86 6.52
CA ALA A 148 -6.46 -10.87 7.12
C ALA A 148 -6.45 -11.51 8.52
N TYR A 149 -7.56 -11.36 9.28
CA TYR A 149 -7.73 -11.94 10.61
C TYR A 149 -8.50 -13.26 10.61
N LYS A 150 -8.79 -13.84 9.46
CA LYS A 150 -9.55 -15.12 9.31
C LYS A 150 -10.94 -15.08 9.93
N VAL A 151 -11.58 -13.93 9.89
CA VAL A 151 -12.99 -13.82 10.27
C VAL A 151 -13.82 -14.31 9.09
N THR A 152 -14.39 -15.51 9.21
CA THR A 152 -15.24 -16.12 8.17
C THR A 152 -16.72 -15.77 8.37
N SER A 153 -17.57 -16.08 7.38
CA SER A 153 -19.04 -15.91 7.51
C SER A 153 -19.60 -16.66 8.71
N GLU A 154 -19.10 -17.88 8.98
CA GLU A 154 -19.56 -18.69 10.10
C GLU A 154 -19.21 -18.03 11.45
N VAL A 155 -18.04 -17.38 11.55
CA VAL A 155 -17.67 -16.60 12.75
C VAL A 155 -18.59 -15.40 12.93
N LEU A 156 -18.89 -14.68 11.84
CA LEU A 156 -19.81 -13.54 11.88
C LEU A 156 -21.23 -13.97 12.29
N GLU A 157 -21.76 -15.04 11.68
CA GLU A 157 -23.05 -15.62 12.04
C GLU A 157 -23.09 -16.05 13.51
N GLY A 158 -22.01 -16.65 14.01
CA GLY A 158 -21.91 -17.06 15.42
C GLY A 158 -21.90 -15.90 16.42
N VAL A 159 -21.42 -14.72 16.02
CA VAL A 159 -21.39 -13.51 16.86
C VAL A 159 -22.75 -12.79 16.88
N LEU A 160 -23.54 -12.81 15.80
CA LEU A 160 -24.81 -12.08 15.67
C LEU A 160 -25.78 -12.29 16.83
N PRO A 161 -26.01 -13.54 17.35
CA PRO A 161 -26.89 -13.75 18.50
C PRO A 161 -26.39 -13.10 19.79
N THR A 162 -25.09 -12.93 19.95
CA THR A 162 -24.51 -12.33 21.17
C THR A 162 -24.77 -10.82 21.27
N LEU A 163 -25.22 -10.21 20.17
CA LEU A 163 -25.46 -8.77 20.06
C LEU A 163 -26.92 -8.35 20.28
N GLU A 164 -27.77 -9.22 20.84
CA GLU A 164 -29.20 -8.91 21.10
C GLU A 164 -29.40 -7.59 21.87
N LYS A 165 -28.49 -7.28 22.80
CA LYS A 165 -28.53 -6.02 23.56
C LYS A 165 -28.07 -4.78 22.78
N ARG A 166 -27.60 -4.96 21.52
CA ARG A 166 -27.08 -3.89 20.63
C ARG A 166 -27.68 -4.02 19.22
N PRO A 167 -29.01 -3.85 19.05
CA PRO A 167 -29.71 -4.18 17.81
C PRO A 167 -29.20 -3.36 16.60
N ALA A 168 -28.73 -2.13 16.80
CA ALA A 168 -28.17 -1.31 15.72
C ALA A 168 -26.83 -1.90 15.19
N LEU A 169 -25.98 -2.44 16.08
CA LEU A 169 -24.73 -3.08 15.71
C LEU A 169 -25.00 -4.44 15.05
N GLN A 170 -25.96 -5.21 15.59
CA GLN A 170 -26.38 -6.50 15.04
C GLN A 170 -26.84 -6.35 13.59
N LYS A 171 -27.70 -5.36 13.27
CA LYS A 171 -28.16 -5.08 11.91
C LYS A 171 -27.03 -4.68 10.97
N LYS A 172 -26.12 -3.82 11.43
CA LYS A 172 -24.94 -3.43 10.65
C LYS A 172 -24.05 -4.63 10.33
N LEU A 173 -23.79 -5.47 11.32
CA LEU A 173 -22.93 -6.65 11.14
C LEU A 173 -23.58 -7.68 10.22
N HIS A 174 -24.90 -7.83 10.29
CA HIS A 174 -25.66 -8.69 9.40
C HIS A 174 -25.60 -8.22 7.94
N ASP A 175 -25.71 -6.90 7.69
CA ASP A 175 -25.54 -6.34 6.36
C ASP A 175 -24.10 -6.57 5.83
N ILE A 176 -23.08 -6.39 6.69
CA ILE A 176 -21.68 -6.65 6.33
C ILE A 176 -21.47 -8.13 5.99
N GLU A 177 -22.02 -9.04 6.79
CA GLU A 177 -21.91 -10.49 6.56
C GLU A 177 -22.53 -10.88 5.20
N LYS A 178 -23.71 -10.37 4.85
CA LYS A 178 -24.34 -10.59 3.54
C LYS A 178 -23.43 -10.15 2.39
N VAL A 179 -22.88 -8.94 2.48
CA VAL A 179 -21.97 -8.42 1.44
C VAL A 179 -20.69 -9.24 1.39
N TYR A 180 -20.14 -9.63 2.54
CA TYR A 180 -18.95 -10.46 2.66
C TYR A 180 -19.14 -11.81 1.97
N THR A 181 -20.24 -12.51 2.27
CA THR A 181 -20.58 -13.80 1.65
C THR A 181 -20.80 -13.66 0.14
N SER A 182 -21.52 -12.63 -0.29
CA SER A 182 -21.73 -12.34 -1.72
C SER A 182 -20.42 -11.99 -2.43
N PHE A 183 -19.49 -11.31 -1.76
CA PHE A 183 -18.18 -10.96 -2.31
C PHE A 183 -17.33 -12.21 -2.60
N TYR A 184 -17.24 -13.14 -1.67
CA TYR A 184 -16.50 -14.39 -1.89
C TYR A 184 -17.16 -15.32 -2.89
N LYS A 185 -18.49 -15.31 -2.95
CA LYS A 185 -19.23 -16.05 -3.99
C LYS A 185 -18.95 -15.50 -5.39
N GLU A 186 -18.83 -14.18 -5.53
CA GLU A 186 -18.58 -13.52 -6.81
C GLU A 186 -17.11 -13.65 -7.25
N LEU A 187 -16.16 -13.75 -6.30
CA LEU A 187 -14.75 -14.03 -6.59
C LEU A 187 -14.56 -15.39 -7.27
N GLY A 188 -15.29 -16.40 -6.79
CA GLY A 188 -15.19 -17.76 -7.31
C GLY A 188 -13.75 -18.31 -7.25
N GLU A 189 -13.37 -19.09 -8.28
CA GLU A 189 -12.01 -19.61 -8.45
C GLU A 189 -11.14 -18.77 -9.40
N GLU A 190 -11.72 -17.75 -10.03
CA GLU A 190 -11.06 -16.96 -11.08
C GLU A 190 -10.21 -15.82 -10.51
N TYR A 191 -10.59 -15.29 -9.36
CA TYR A 191 -9.94 -14.13 -8.74
C TYR A 191 -9.36 -14.49 -7.38
N LEU A 192 -8.20 -13.90 -7.06
CA LEU A 192 -7.57 -13.99 -5.74
C LEU A 192 -7.38 -12.59 -5.17
N THR A 193 -7.71 -12.39 -3.92
CA THR A 193 -7.33 -11.18 -3.18
C THR A 193 -5.90 -11.30 -2.64
N ALA A 194 -5.30 -10.17 -2.23
CA ALA A 194 -3.97 -10.18 -1.63
C ALA A 194 -3.93 -11.03 -0.33
N GLU A 195 -5.03 -11.07 0.42
CA GLU A 195 -5.18 -11.86 1.63
C GLU A 195 -5.28 -13.36 1.30
N GLU A 196 -6.05 -13.74 0.29
CA GLU A 196 -6.15 -15.13 -0.18
C GLU A 196 -4.83 -15.62 -0.77
N LEU A 197 -4.07 -14.72 -1.40
CA LEU A 197 -2.73 -15.01 -1.90
C LEU A 197 -1.81 -15.50 -0.78
N LEU A 198 -1.91 -14.97 0.44
CA LEU A 198 -1.17 -15.47 1.61
C LEU A 198 -1.62 -16.88 2.02
N GLY A 199 -2.91 -17.19 1.93
CA GLY A 199 -3.43 -18.54 2.15
C GLY A 199 -2.94 -19.54 1.10
N VAL A 200 -2.81 -19.09 -0.16
CA VAL A 200 -2.17 -19.89 -1.22
C VAL A 200 -0.69 -20.06 -0.94
N LEU A 201 0.02 -18.98 -0.55
CA LEU A 201 1.44 -19.04 -0.19
C LEU A 201 1.71 -20.09 0.89
N SER A 202 0.92 -20.13 1.95
CA SER A 202 1.06 -21.14 3.02
C SER A 202 1.01 -22.57 2.47
N ARG A 203 0.14 -22.84 1.50
CA ARG A 203 0.03 -24.18 0.85
C ARG A 203 1.18 -24.47 -0.12
N LEU A 204 1.79 -23.45 -0.71
CA LEU A 204 2.90 -23.56 -1.68
C LEU A 204 4.27 -23.72 -0.99
N VAL A 205 4.44 -23.13 0.19
CA VAL A 205 5.72 -23.18 0.95
C VAL A 205 6.25 -24.61 1.12
N PRO A 206 5.46 -25.62 1.56
CA PRO A 206 5.96 -26.98 1.70
C PRO A 206 6.40 -27.66 0.39
N GLN A 207 5.91 -27.16 -0.74
CA GLN A 207 6.16 -27.72 -2.08
C GLN A 207 7.33 -27.03 -2.78
N SER A 208 7.81 -25.90 -2.26
CA SER A 208 8.86 -25.10 -2.87
C SER A 208 10.25 -25.62 -2.57
N GLU A 209 11.01 -26.01 -3.59
CA GLU A 209 12.41 -26.40 -3.45
C GLU A 209 13.30 -25.23 -3.01
N LYS A 210 12.93 -24.00 -3.36
CA LYS A 210 13.67 -22.79 -2.95
C LYS A 210 13.56 -22.50 -1.46
N ILE A 211 12.39 -22.77 -0.87
CA ILE A 211 12.17 -22.59 0.57
C ILE A 211 12.80 -23.74 1.36
N ARG A 212 12.70 -24.95 0.83
CA ARG A 212 13.25 -26.13 1.49
C ARG A 212 14.76 -26.02 1.66
N GLY A 213 15.23 -26.06 2.90
CA GLY A 213 16.64 -25.94 3.25
C GLY A 213 17.22 -24.53 3.07
N SER A 214 16.39 -23.51 2.83
CA SER A 214 16.81 -22.11 2.82
C SER A 214 17.03 -21.57 4.23
N ILE A 215 17.68 -20.40 4.30
CA ILE A 215 17.80 -19.60 5.52
C ILE A 215 16.89 -18.39 5.33
N ILE A 216 15.85 -18.28 6.17
CA ILE A 216 14.86 -17.19 6.11
C ILE A 216 15.20 -16.17 7.17
N ILE A 217 15.25 -14.89 6.78
CA ILE A 217 15.54 -13.78 7.66
C ILE A 217 14.32 -12.86 7.70
N LEU A 218 13.76 -12.65 8.89
CA LEU A 218 12.64 -11.75 9.15
C LEU A 218 13.18 -10.43 9.72
N ASP A 219 13.09 -9.36 8.96
CA ASP A 219 13.59 -8.05 9.38
C ASP A 219 12.56 -6.94 9.17
N GLY A 220 12.55 -5.96 10.10
CA GLY A 220 11.67 -4.79 10.04
C GLY A 220 10.22 -5.03 10.48
N PHE A 221 9.92 -6.17 11.10
CA PHE A 221 8.59 -6.46 11.62
C PHE A 221 8.48 -6.22 13.12
N THR A 222 7.31 -5.74 13.54
CA THR A 222 6.90 -5.64 14.96
C THR A 222 5.77 -6.60 15.31
N GLY A 223 5.18 -7.25 14.31
CA GLY A 223 4.09 -8.22 14.44
C GLY A 223 3.70 -8.77 13.08
N PHE A 224 2.87 -9.81 13.08
CA PHE A 224 2.35 -10.45 11.89
C PHE A 224 0.83 -10.62 12.00
N THR A 225 0.15 -10.62 10.85
CA THR A 225 -1.27 -11.02 10.79
C THR A 225 -1.40 -12.53 10.98
N PRO A 226 -2.59 -13.04 11.35
CA PRO A 226 -2.82 -14.49 11.47
C PRO A 226 -2.48 -15.28 10.21
N LEU A 227 -2.73 -14.72 9.02
CA LEU A 227 -2.35 -15.36 7.76
C LEU A 227 -0.84 -15.39 7.55
N GLN A 228 -0.13 -14.34 7.94
CA GLN A 228 1.34 -14.34 7.89
C GLN A 228 1.94 -15.34 8.88
N TYR A 229 1.38 -15.48 10.08
CA TYR A 229 1.81 -16.52 11.02
C TYR A 229 1.62 -17.92 10.44
N GLN A 230 0.53 -18.18 9.73
CA GLN A 230 0.33 -19.47 9.06
C GLN A 230 1.40 -19.75 8.00
N VAL A 231 1.79 -18.74 7.22
CA VAL A 231 2.91 -18.87 6.27
C VAL A 231 4.23 -19.14 7.00
N LEU A 232 4.49 -18.43 8.11
CA LEU A 232 5.69 -18.61 8.92
C LEU A 232 5.74 -19.98 9.60
N GLU A 233 4.60 -20.51 10.00
CA GLU A 233 4.45 -21.87 10.53
C GLU A 233 4.95 -22.92 9.52
N GLU A 234 4.52 -22.82 8.26
CA GLU A 234 5.01 -23.70 7.19
C GLU A 234 6.51 -23.49 6.90
N MET A 235 6.96 -22.23 6.94
CA MET A 235 8.37 -21.91 6.75
C MET A 235 9.25 -22.48 7.86
N LEU A 236 8.80 -22.45 9.11
CA LEU A 236 9.51 -23.03 10.24
C LEU A 236 9.71 -24.54 10.08
N GLN A 237 8.81 -25.22 9.38
CA GLN A 237 8.89 -26.67 9.13
C GLN A 237 9.72 -27.04 7.89
N CYS A 238 9.92 -26.11 6.96
CA CYS A 238 10.57 -26.38 5.67
C CYS A 238 11.98 -25.79 5.56
N ALA A 239 12.22 -24.63 6.17
CA ALA A 239 13.51 -23.95 6.12
C ALA A 239 14.55 -24.63 7.02
N GLU A 240 15.83 -24.51 6.68
CA GLU A 240 16.92 -24.97 7.54
C GLU A 240 17.03 -24.09 8.80
N HIS A 241 16.96 -22.77 8.63
CA HIS A 241 16.99 -21.80 9.72
C HIS A 241 16.01 -20.65 9.45
N VAL A 242 15.35 -20.18 10.51
CA VAL A 242 14.61 -18.93 10.52
C VAL A 242 15.27 -17.99 11.53
N VAL A 243 15.72 -16.83 11.06
CA VAL A 243 16.36 -15.79 11.87
C VAL A 243 15.41 -14.60 11.96
N CYS A 244 15.02 -14.20 13.16
CA CYS A 244 14.11 -13.07 13.35
C CYS A 244 14.83 -11.92 14.08
N ALA A 245 14.83 -10.73 13.47
CA ALA A 245 15.31 -9.51 14.08
C ALA A 245 14.23 -8.92 15.01
N VAL A 246 14.58 -8.69 16.28
CA VAL A 246 13.64 -8.21 17.30
C VAL A 246 14.17 -6.96 18.00
N THR A 247 13.33 -5.93 18.10
CA THR A 247 13.64 -4.74 18.89
C THR A 247 13.12 -4.96 20.30
N GLU A 248 14.04 -5.05 21.28
CA GLU A 248 13.71 -5.25 22.69
C GLU A 248 14.80 -4.71 23.61
N ASP A 249 14.49 -4.54 24.89
CA ASP A 249 15.46 -4.21 25.92
C ASP A 249 16.18 -5.46 26.44
N GLU A 250 17.47 -5.31 26.75
CA GLU A 250 18.28 -6.39 27.32
C GLU A 250 17.77 -6.86 28.69
N LYS A 251 17.35 -5.93 29.54
CA LYS A 251 17.01 -6.19 30.95
C LYS A 251 15.52 -6.14 31.28
N GLY A 252 14.67 -5.86 30.31
CA GLY A 252 13.26 -5.54 30.53
C GLY A 252 13.05 -4.17 31.17
N GLY A 253 11.85 -3.87 31.63
CA GLY A 253 11.54 -2.63 32.39
C GLY A 253 10.77 -1.57 31.58
N ARG A 254 10.68 -1.70 30.26
CA ARG A 254 9.83 -0.87 29.39
C ARG A 254 8.86 -1.77 28.62
N GLU A 255 8.04 -2.51 29.35
CA GLU A 255 7.23 -3.59 28.79
C GLU A 255 6.22 -3.12 27.76
N GLU A 256 5.61 -1.96 27.98
CA GLU A 256 4.64 -1.38 27.05
C GLU A 256 5.28 -0.97 25.73
N LEU A 257 6.48 -0.36 25.78
CA LEU A 257 7.19 0.11 24.57
C LEU A 257 7.52 -1.04 23.61
N PHE A 258 7.87 -2.21 24.13
CA PHE A 258 8.27 -3.37 23.35
C PHE A 258 7.20 -4.47 23.33
N SER A 259 5.97 -4.18 23.73
CA SER A 259 4.89 -5.17 23.84
C SER A 259 4.62 -5.90 22.49
N MET A 260 4.53 -5.18 21.40
CA MET A 260 4.29 -5.76 20.06
C MET A 260 5.42 -6.72 19.64
N SER A 261 6.68 -6.29 19.77
CA SER A 261 7.83 -7.12 19.42
C SER A 261 7.94 -8.37 20.31
N ARG A 262 7.59 -8.23 21.60
CA ARG A 262 7.55 -9.34 22.55
C ARG A 262 6.44 -10.32 22.24
N GLU A 263 5.25 -9.84 21.91
CA GLU A 263 4.13 -10.69 21.49
C GLU A 263 4.47 -11.46 20.22
N MET A 264 5.08 -10.80 19.23
CA MET A 264 5.58 -11.42 18.02
C MET A 264 6.58 -12.55 18.34
N LYS A 265 7.58 -12.27 19.17
CA LYS A 265 8.58 -13.24 19.61
C LYS A 265 7.94 -14.44 20.30
N ASN A 266 7.02 -14.20 21.24
CA ASN A 266 6.32 -15.25 21.97
C ASN A 266 5.47 -16.14 21.07
N LYS A 267 4.76 -15.56 20.07
CA LYS A 267 4.00 -16.33 19.08
C LYS A 267 4.90 -17.21 18.22
N LEU A 268 6.05 -16.69 17.75
CA LEU A 268 7.02 -17.48 16.99
C LEU A 268 7.62 -18.61 17.83
N LEU A 269 7.91 -18.35 19.12
CA LEU A 269 8.37 -19.39 20.06
C LEU A 269 7.32 -20.48 20.29
N ALA A 270 6.04 -20.09 20.40
CA ALA A 270 4.95 -21.04 20.55
C ALA A 270 4.82 -21.95 19.31
N LEU A 271 4.83 -21.36 18.10
CA LEU A 271 4.82 -22.13 16.85
C LEU A 271 6.03 -23.07 16.72
N ALA A 272 7.22 -22.58 17.03
CA ALA A 272 8.43 -23.40 17.00
C ALA A 272 8.34 -24.60 17.96
N LYS A 273 7.78 -24.39 19.16
CA LYS A 273 7.55 -25.46 20.14
C LYS A 273 6.51 -26.47 19.66
N GLU A 274 5.43 -26.02 19.08
CA GLU A 274 4.35 -26.85 18.55
C GLU A 274 4.85 -27.81 17.46
N HIS A 275 5.70 -27.30 16.57
CA HIS A 275 6.27 -28.06 15.46
C HIS A 275 7.64 -28.69 15.77
N HIS A 276 8.04 -28.74 17.02
CA HIS A 276 9.31 -29.34 17.45
C HIS A 276 10.57 -28.75 16.77
N VAL A 277 10.49 -27.48 16.36
CA VAL A 277 11.62 -26.74 15.81
C VAL A 277 12.55 -26.31 16.94
N SER A 278 13.86 -26.58 16.78
CA SER A 278 14.84 -26.22 17.81
C SER A 278 14.89 -24.69 18.01
N CYS A 279 14.72 -24.27 19.25
CA CYS A 279 14.79 -22.86 19.65
C CYS A 279 15.55 -22.73 20.96
N GLU A 280 16.87 -22.92 20.91
CA GLU A 280 17.70 -22.88 22.10
C GLU A 280 18.12 -21.45 22.44
N GLU A 281 17.97 -21.04 23.70
CA GLU A 281 18.36 -19.71 24.18
C GLU A 281 19.81 -19.35 23.86
N LYS A 282 20.72 -20.34 23.87
CA LYS A 282 22.13 -20.14 23.51
C LYS A 282 22.37 -19.70 22.07
N ASN A 283 21.38 -19.89 21.19
CA ASN A 283 21.41 -19.45 19.80
C ASN A 283 20.85 -18.03 19.63
N HIS A 284 20.18 -17.48 20.66
CA HIS A 284 19.73 -16.11 20.63
C HIS A 284 20.90 -15.17 20.87
N ARG A 285 20.91 -14.07 20.15
CA ARG A 285 21.97 -13.07 20.24
C ARG A 285 21.37 -11.71 20.55
N TYR A 286 21.73 -11.15 21.71
CA TYR A 286 21.49 -9.73 21.97
C TYR A 286 22.70 -8.91 21.53
N VAL A 287 22.49 -7.93 20.65
CA VAL A 287 23.54 -7.07 20.09
C VAL A 287 23.72 -5.87 21.01
N THR A 288 24.81 -5.85 21.76
CA THR A 288 25.20 -4.75 22.64
C THR A 288 26.01 -3.67 21.94
N LYS A 289 26.58 -3.97 20.76
CA LYS A 289 27.29 -2.98 19.94
C LYS A 289 26.34 -1.84 19.60
N LYS A 290 26.69 -0.62 19.94
CA LYS A 290 25.87 0.57 19.67
C LYS A 290 26.36 1.29 18.45
N ARG A 291 25.43 1.91 17.72
CA ARG A 291 25.77 2.92 16.73
C ARG A 291 26.46 4.09 17.42
N LYS A 292 27.31 4.82 16.68
CA LYS A 292 27.87 6.06 17.17
C LYS A 292 26.76 7.11 17.23
N VAL A 293 26.23 7.37 18.40
CA VAL A 293 25.17 8.35 18.66
C VAL A 293 25.62 9.31 19.73
N ALA A 294 25.05 10.52 19.76
CA ALA A 294 25.28 11.47 20.83
C ALA A 294 24.84 10.89 22.19
N GLU A 295 25.57 11.26 23.26
CA GLU A 295 25.27 10.75 24.61
C GLU A 295 23.86 11.06 25.07
N GLU A 296 23.34 12.22 24.64
CA GLU A 296 21.99 12.69 24.93
C GLU A 296 20.92 11.78 24.31
N LEU A 297 21.13 11.36 23.05
CA LEU A 297 20.23 10.44 22.37
C LEU A 297 20.28 9.05 23.01
N ALA A 298 21.47 8.60 23.40
CA ALA A 298 21.62 7.34 24.14
C ALA A 298 20.94 7.39 25.52
N HIS A 299 20.97 8.56 26.17
CA HIS A 299 20.27 8.78 27.45
C HIS A 299 18.76 8.80 27.22
N LEU A 300 18.28 9.56 26.22
CA LEU A 300 16.86 9.63 25.87
C LEU A 300 16.31 8.24 25.55
N GLU A 301 16.99 7.46 24.71
CA GLU A 301 16.58 6.09 24.39
C GLU A 301 16.42 5.24 25.66
N LYS A 302 17.36 5.34 26.59
CA LYS A 302 17.37 4.55 27.81
C LYS A 302 16.31 4.98 28.83
N GLN A 303 15.99 6.30 28.89
CA GLN A 303 15.11 6.85 29.92
C GLN A 303 13.67 7.04 29.47
N LEU A 304 13.42 7.10 28.16
CA LEU A 304 12.09 7.23 27.61
C LEU A 304 11.22 6.04 28.10
N TYR A 305 10.05 6.34 28.66
CA TYR A 305 9.14 5.40 29.30
C TYR A 305 9.68 4.65 30.54
N GLN A 306 10.80 5.09 31.13
CA GLN A 306 11.19 4.63 32.47
C GLN A 306 10.39 5.37 33.56
N VAL A 307 10.02 4.67 34.62
CA VAL A 307 9.31 5.24 35.73
C VAL A 307 10.05 4.89 37.05
N PRO A 308 10.63 5.86 37.76
CA PRO A 308 10.83 7.28 37.39
C PRO A 308 11.98 7.44 36.35
N PRO A 309 11.86 8.42 35.42
CA PRO A 309 12.94 8.71 34.48
C PRO A 309 14.08 9.46 35.15
N LYS A 310 15.30 9.25 34.69
CA LYS A 310 16.45 10.04 35.09
C LYS A 310 16.61 11.23 34.18
N SER A 311 16.63 12.44 34.71
CA SER A 311 16.79 13.67 33.94
C SER A 311 18.20 13.78 33.35
N TRP A 312 18.29 14.42 32.19
CA TRP A 312 19.55 14.86 31.59
C TRP A 312 19.90 16.23 32.14
N ASN A 313 21.06 16.36 32.81
CA ASN A 313 21.44 17.59 33.55
C ASN A 313 22.51 18.41 32.82
N LYS A 314 22.85 18.06 31.58
CA LYS A 314 23.81 18.81 30.78
C LYS A 314 23.06 19.60 29.70
N GLN A 315 23.64 20.73 29.27
CA GLN A 315 23.14 21.42 28.09
C GLN A 315 23.32 20.53 26.85
N THR A 316 22.34 20.53 25.93
CA THR A 316 22.39 19.73 24.71
C THR A 316 21.79 20.49 23.53
N ASP A 317 22.42 20.34 22.37
CA ASP A 317 21.91 20.80 21.07
C ASP A 317 21.38 19.62 20.21
N ALA A 318 21.53 18.38 20.71
CA ALA A 318 21.13 17.18 19.97
C ALA A 318 19.60 16.94 20.02
N VAL A 319 18.90 17.49 21.00
CA VAL A 319 17.45 17.37 21.15
C VAL A 319 16.83 18.74 21.36
N ASN A 320 15.92 19.12 20.49
CA ASN A 320 15.22 20.40 20.55
C ASN A 320 13.70 20.16 20.47
N ILE A 321 12.94 20.91 21.26
CA ILE A 321 11.46 20.92 21.24
C ILE A 321 11.02 22.31 20.82
N ILE A 322 10.18 22.39 19.83
CA ILE A 322 9.69 23.65 19.27
C ILE A 322 8.19 23.60 19.19
N ALA A 323 7.54 24.67 19.63
CA ALA A 323 6.11 24.88 19.48
C ALA A 323 5.86 25.88 18.34
N ALA A 324 5.10 25.45 17.34
CA ALA A 324 4.64 26.30 16.26
C ALA A 324 3.14 26.61 16.40
N LYS A 325 2.67 27.71 15.82
CA LYS A 325 1.26 28.13 15.91
C LYS A 325 0.34 27.32 15.00
N ASN A 326 0.87 26.85 13.89
CA ASN A 326 0.14 26.11 12.86
C ASN A 326 1.10 25.26 12.03
N PRO A 327 0.58 24.30 11.22
CA PRO A 327 1.40 23.42 10.39
C PRO A 327 2.33 24.14 9.41
N SER A 328 1.92 25.30 8.88
CA SER A 328 2.73 26.09 7.95
C SER A 328 3.96 26.69 8.61
N GLU A 329 3.82 27.22 9.83
CA GLU A 329 4.94 27.75 10.61
C GLU A 329 5.89 26.63 11.06
N GLU A 330 5.34 25.45 11.39
CA GLU A 330 6.10 24.24 11.70
C GLU A 330 6.96 23.81 10.52
N LEU A 331 6.39 23.73 9.29
CA LEU A 331 7.13 23.44 8.07
C LEU A 331 8.18 24.50 7.75
N GLY A 332 7.88 25.76 7.98
CA GLY A 332 8.85 26.85 7.83
C GLY A 332 10.05 26.68 8.78
N PHE A 333 9.82 26.20 9.99
CA PHE A 333 10.91 25.84 10.91
C PHE A 333 11.71 24.64 10.39
N VAL A 334 11.03 23.55 10.00
CA VAL A 334 11.67 22.35 9.44
C VAL A 334 12.56 22.73 8.24
N LEU A 335 12.04 23.56 7.32
CA LEU A 335 12.78 24.07 6.18
C LEU A 335 14.09 24.75 6.59
N ARG A 336 14.02 25.70 7.53
CA ARG A 336 15.21 26.42 8.03
C ARG A 336 16.22 25.47 8.66
N LYS A 337 15.75 24.46 9.42
CA LYS A 337 16.60 23.47 10.06
C LYS A 337 17.29 22.56 9.04
N VAL A 338 16.55 22.09 8.02
CA VAL A 338 17.14 21.31 6.91
C VAL A 338 18.22 22.08 6.21
N LEU A 339 17.96 23.35 5.84
CA LEU A 339 18.96 24.21 5.20
C LEU A 339 20.19 24.47 6.09
N SER A 340 19.99 24.61 7.40
CA SER A 340 21.11 24.74 8.35
C SER A 340 21.97 23.49 8.35
N LEU A 341 21.38 22.31 8.48
CA LEU A 341 22.11 21.04 8.48
C LEU A 341 22.87 20.80 7.19
N VAL A 342 22.29 21.15 6.04
CA VAL A 342 22.99 21.02 4.73
C VAL A 342 24.19 21.98 4.67
N ARG A 343 24.08 23.19 5.22
CA ARG A 343 25.23 24.13 5.32
C ARG A 343 26.31 23.61 6.26
N GLU A 344 25.95 22.82 7.26
CA GLU A 344 26.89 22.16 8.18
C GLU A 344 27.52 20.89 7.56
N GLY A 345 27.12 20.51 6.32
CA GLY A 345 27.73 19.42 5.57
C GLY A 345 26.92 18.12 5.50
N TYR A 346 25.72 18.09 6.07
CA TYR A 346 24.84 16.92 5.94
C TYR A 346 24.28 16.82 4.52
N ALA A 347 24.18 15.61 3.98
CA ALA A 347 23.46 15.38 2.73
C ALA A 347 21.95 15.27 2.98
N TYR A 348 21.13 15.70 2.03
CA TYR A 348 19.65 15.60 2.14
C TYR A 348 19.17 14.18 2.47
N ARG A 349 19.81 13.14 1.95
CA ARG A 349 19.49 11.73 2.22
C ARG A 349 19.75 11.30 3.67
N GLU A 350 20.47 12.10 4.46
CA GLU A 350 20.76 11.83 5.87
C GLU A 350 19.74 12.50 6.79
N ILE A 351 18.80 13.28 6.24
CA ILE A 351 17.80 14.04 6.97
C ILE A 351 16.43 13.41 6.71
N ALA A 352 15.75 13.01 7.79
CA ALA A 352 14.38 12.50 7.73
C ALA A 352 13.42 13.40 8.50
N VAL A 353 12.24 13.63 7.94
CA VAL A 353 11.13 14.31 8.58
C VAL A 353 10.01 13.29 8.78
N VAL A 354 9.57 13.09 10.03
CA VAL A 354 8.54 12.12 10.39
C VAL A 354 7.32 12.86 10.91
N ALA A 355 6.15 12.57 10.35
CA ALA A 355 4.87 13.10 10.82
C ALA A 355 3.90 11.96 11.14
N GLY A 356 3.07 12.13 12.16
CA GLY A 356 2.04 11.14 12.50
C GLY A 356 0.96 11.01 11.43
N ASP A 357 0.62 12.13 10.77
CA ASP A 357 -0.29 12.19 9.63
C ASP A 357 0.27 13.10 8.54
N LEU A 358 0.73 12.51 7.46
CA LEU A 358 1.26 13.24 6.31
C LEU A 358 0.18 13.98 5.52
N SER A 359 -1.09 13.63 5.66
CA SER A 359 -2.18 14.28 4.91
C SER A 359 -2.34 15.75 5.28
N VAL A 360 -2.04 16.11 6.53
CA VAL A 360 -2.09 17.49 7.04
C VAL A 360 -1.05 18.40 6.38
N TYR A 361 0.08 17.84 5.99
CA TYR A 361 1.24 18.60 5.50
C TYR A 361 1.44 18.50 3.98
N ARG A 362 0.72 17.61 3.31
CA ARG A 362 0.96 17.22 1.92
C ARG A 362 1.16 18.39 0.96
N ASP A 363 0.14 19.23 0.88
CA ASP A 363 0.09 20.30 -0.12
C ASP A 363 1.07 21.42 0.25
N GLU A 364 1.23 21.65 1.54
CA GLU A 364 2.13 22.66 2.05
C GLU A 364 3.61 22.27 1.91
N ILE A 365 3.98 20.99 2.12
CA ILE A 365 5.34 20.50 1.89
C ILE A 365 5.77 20.78 0.46
N SER A 366 4.95 20.40 -0.52
CA SER A 366 5.26 20.65 -1.93
C SER A 366 5.50 22.11 -2.21
N HIS A 367 4.60 22.98 -1.72
CA HIS A 367 4.72 24.42 -1.92
C HIS A 367 5.96 25.04 -1.27
N VAL A 368 6.29 24.64 -0.05
CA VAL A 368 7.39 25.19 0.73
C VAL A 368 8.75 24.68 0.24
N PHE A 369 8.86 23.38 -0.04
CA PHE A 369 10.12 22.74 -0.40
C PHE A 369 10.47 22.98 -1.87
N ASP A 370 9.51 22.97 -2.78
CA ASP A 370 9.72 23.30 -4.20
C ASP A 370 10.21 24.74 -4.37
N LYS A 371 9.58 25.69 -3.66
CA LYS A 371 10.04 27.09 -3.67
C LYS A 371 11.46 27.28 -3.14
N ALA A 372 11.88 26.43 -2.21
CA ALA A 372 13.21 26.47 -1.64
C ALA A 372 14.25 25.65 -2.42
N GLY A 373 13.83 24.94 -3.48
CA GLY A 373 14.69 24.06 -4.27
C GLY A 373 15.25 22.86 -3.50
N ILE A 374 14.54 22.40 -2.46
CA ILE A 374 14.96 21.26 -1.65
C ILE A 374 14.44 19.97 -2.30
N PRO A 375 15.33 19.02 -2.64
CA PRO A 375 14.91 17.70 -3.07
C PRO A 375 14.31 16.92 -1.89
N TYR A 376 13.11 16.38 -2.07
CA TYR A 376 12.44 15.59 -1.05
C TYR A 376 11.72 14.39 -1.66
N PHE A 377 11.41 13.40 -0.83
CA PHE A 377 10.55 12.28 -1.15
C PHE A 377 9.47 12.16 -0.07
N ILE A 378 8.22 12.05 -0.49
CA ILE A 378 7.07 11.80 0.40
C ILE A 378 6.57 10.39 0.10
N ASP A 379 6.59 9.51 1.10
CA ASP A 379 6.03 8.16 0.98
C ASP A 379 4.51 8.21 1.08
N GLN A 380 3.87 8.63 -0.01
CA GLN A 380 2.43 8.79 -0.09
C GLN A 380 1.90 8.54 -1.49
N LYS A 381 0.77 7.84 -1.58
CA LYS A 381 0.03 7.68 -2.83
C LYS A 381 -0.60 9.03 -3.23
N LYS A 382 -0.28 9.51 -4.44
CA LYS A 382 -0.87 10.72 -4.99
C LYS A 382 -2.18 10.39 -5.70
N GLY A 383 -3.26 11.05 -5.31
CA GLY A 383 -4.56 10.90 -5.99
C GLY A 383 -4.48 11.44 -7.42
N LEU A 384 -4.87 10.63 -8.39
CA LEU A 384 -4.87 11.01 -9.82
C LEU A 384 -6.18 11.66 -10.27
N ASN A 385 -7.15 11.85 -9.39
CA ASN A 385 -8.49 12.34 -9.76
C ASN A 385 -8.49 13.70 -10.47
N THR A 386 -7.51 14.56 -10.17
CA THR A 386 -7.38 15.90 -10.78
C THR A 386 -6.47 15.91 -12.01
N HIS A 387 -5.83 14.76 -12.33
CA HIS A 387 -4.94 14.68 -13.48
C HIS A 387 -5.73 14.88 -14.79
N PRO A 388 -5.29 15.75 -15.71
CA PRO A 388 -6.05 16.07 -16.94
C PRO A 388 -6.44 14.84 -17.76
N LEU A 389 -5.56 13.84 -17.90
CA LEU A 389 -5.86 12.60 -18.61
C LEU A 389 -6.98 11.80 -17.94
N ILE A 390 -6.96 11.70 -16.61
CA ILE A 390 -8.03 11.00 -15.88
C ILE A 390 -9.34 11.77 -15.98
N GLN A 391 -9.28 13.10 -15.93
CA GLN A 391 -10.45 13.94 -16.16
C GLN A 391 -10.98 13.81 -17.60
N PHE A 392 -10.11 13.70 -18.60
CA PHE A 392 -10.51 13.43 -19.98
C PHE A 392 -11.36 12.16 -20.09
N VAL A 393 -10.84 11.04 -19.55
CA VAL A 393 -11.57 9.76 -19.57
C VAL A 393 -12.89 9.84 -18.81
N LYS A 394 -12.88 10.40 -17.59
CA LYS A 394 -14.09 10.54 -16.76
C LYS A 394 -15.16 11.39 -17.44
N LYS A 395 -14.76 12.52 -18.03
CA LYS A 395 -15.67 13.43 -18.72
C LYS A 395 -16.21 12.83 -20.01
N ALA A 396 -15.37 12.06 -20.75
CA ALA A 396 -15.86 11.32 -21.94
C ALA A 396 -16.94 10.29 -21.54
N LEU A 397 -16.77 9.57 -20.44
CA LEU A 397 -17.79 8.66 -19.92
C LEU A 397 -19.07 9.40 -19.46
N ALA A 398 -18.92 10.57 -18.81
CA ALA A 398 -20.06 11.40 -18.39
C ALA A 398 -20.90 11.86 -19.59
N VAL A 399 -20.27 12.20 -20.73
CA VAL A 399 -21.00 12.54 -21.97
C VAL A 399 -21.91 11.40 -22.42
N LEU A 400 -21.47 10.13 -22.27
CA LEU A 400 -22.29 8.96 -22.61
C LEU A 400 -23.41 8.73 -21.59
N GLU A 401 -23.09 8.78 -20.30
CA GLU A 401 -24.02 8.55 -19.20
C GLU A 401 -25.14 9.61 -19.18
N GLU A 402 -24.79 10.88 -19.36
CA GLU A 402 -25.71 12.00 -19.34
C GLU A 402 -26.34 12.29 -20.72
N GLN A 403 -26.16 11.41 -21.69
CA GLN A 403 -26.74 11.54 -23.03
C GLN A 403 -26.42 12.86 -23.73
N MET A 404 -25.15 13.27 -23.70
CA MET A 404 -24.66 14.52 -24.29
C MET A 404 -25.36 15.76 -23.72
N SER A 405 -25.50 15.83 -22.38
CA SER A 405 -25.96 17.05 -21.73
C SER A 405 -25.02 18.21 -22.00
N TYR A 406 -25.53 19.43 -21.94
CA TYR A 406 -24.71 20.64 -22.09
C TYR A 406 -23.49 20.61 -21.13
N ASP A 407 -23.74 20.34 -19.84
CA ASP A 407 -22.70 20.34 -18.82
C ASP A 407 -21.62 19.28 -19.10
N SER A 408 -22.02 18.05 -19.47
CA SER A 408 -21.08 16.98 -19.73
C SER A 408 -20.22 17.22 -20.98
N VAL A 409 -20.84 17.72 -22.07
CA VAL A 409 -20.11 18.01 -23.31
C VAL A 409 -19.14 19.17 -23.09
N MET A 410 -19.59 20.29 -22.52
CA MET A 410 -18.72 21.44 -22.29
C MET A 410 -17.60 21.13 -21.28
N ALA A 411 -17.89 20.34 -20.25
CA ALA A 411 -16.85 19.87 -19.33
C ALA A 411 -15.79 19.01 -20.05
N PHE A 412 -16.19 18.16 -20.99
CA PHE A 412 -15.28 17.35 -21.81
C PHE A 412 -14.44 18.21 -22.75
N LEU A 413 -15.09 19.10 -23.52
CA LEU A 413 -14.44 19.94 -24.52
C LEU A 413 -13.41 20.90 -23.90
N ARG A 414 -13.65 21.42 -22.68
CA ARG A 414 -12.69 22.27 -21.95
C ARG A 414 -11.50 21.52 -21.34
N ASN A 415 -11.31 20.25 -21.70
CA ASN A 415 -10.13 19.52 -21.24
C ASN A 415 -8.92 19.83 -22.14
N PRO A 416 -7.71 20.02 -21.58
CA PRO A 416 -6.50 20.33 -22.36
C PRO A 416 -6.10 19.31 -23.44
N TYR A 417 -6.68 18.10 -23.41
CA TYR A 417 -6.47 17.09 -24.45
C TYR A 417 -7.49 17.18 -25.60
N VAL A 418 -8.42 18.11 -25.56
CA VAL A 418 -9.47 18.29 -26.57
C VAL A 418 -9.35 19.64 -27.23
N VAL A 419 -9.17 20.71 -26.46
CA VAL A 419 -9.04 22.06 -26.96
C VAL A 419 -7.57 22.41 -27.18
N SER A 420 -7.28 23.09 -28.27
CA SER A 420 -5.95 23.62 -28.59
C SER A 420 -5.99 25.15 -28.69
N ASP A 421 -4.91 25.81 -28.28
CA ASP A 421 -4.73 27.24 -28.45
C ASP A 421 -4.27 27.60 -29.88
N GLU A 422 -3.69 26.63 -30.59
CA GLU A 422 -3.17 26.78 -31.95
C GLU A 422 -3.73 25.67 -32.85
N ASN A 423 -4.05 26.01 -34.08
CA ASN A 423 -4.49 25.07 -35.11
C ASN A 423 -3.27 24.26 -35.61
N THR A 424 -2.86 23.24 -34.85
CA THR A 424 -1.68 22.43 -35.14
C THR A 424 -2.01 21.27 -36.05
N PHE A 425 -3.26 20.76 -35.99
CA PHE A 425 -3.73 19.63 -36.80
C PHE A 425 -5.09 19.98 -37.43
N ASP A 426 -5.34 19.40 -38.64
CA ASP A 426 -6.64 19.53 -39.30
C ASP A 426 -7.74 18.89 -38.43
N GLY A 427 -8.71 19.69 -38.01
CA GLY A 427 -9.79 19.28 -37.13
C GLY A 427 -9.63 19.61 -35.64
N ASP A 428 -8.60 20.38 -35.28
CA ASP A 428 -8.47 20.87 -33.89
C ASP A 428 -9.66 21.78 -33.53
N ILE A 429 -10.13 21.65 -32.29
CA ILE A 429 -11.11 22.58 -31.71
C ILE A 429 -10.36 23.71 -31.04
N LEU A 430 -10.53 24.89 -31.56
CA LEU A 430 -9.91 26.11 -31.00
C LEU A 430 -10.73 26.67 -29.83
N CYS A 431 -10.09 27.46 -28.97
CA CYS A 431 -10.77 28.15 -27.87
C CYS A 431 -11.90 29.03 -28.37
N GLU A 432 -11.72 29.72 -29.50
CA GLU A 432 -12.77 30.58 -30.12
C GLU A 432 -13.98 29.75 -30.60
N ASP A 433 -13.74 28.58 -31.19
CA ASP A 433 -14.79 27.63 -31.59
C ASP A 433 -15.59 27.16 -30.37
N LEU A 434 -14.88 26.92 -29.27
CA LEU A 434 -15.48 26.46 -28.02
C LEU A 434 -16.39 27.52 -27.42
N ASP A 435 -15.97 28.80 -27.42
CA ASP A 435 -16.77 29.93 -26.92
C ASP A 435 -18.01 30.15 -27.77
N ARG A 436 -17.89 30.06 -29.10
CA ARG A 436 -19.03 30.13 -30.04
C ARG A 436 -20.02 29.00 -29.82
N LEU A 437 -19.50 27.79 -29.66
CA LEU A 437 -20.31 26.59 -29.40
C LEU A 437 -21.05 26.71 -28.07
N ASP A 438 -20.38 27.18 -27.01
CA ASP A 438 -20.95 27.39 -25.68
C ASP A 438 -22.16 28.36 -25.75
N ASN A 439 -21.97 29.51 -26.35
CA ASN A 439 -23.03 30.49 -26.57
C ASN A 439 -24.21 29.93 -27.36
N TYR A 440 -23.93 29.17 -28.42
CA TYR A 440 -24.98 28.57 -29.26
C TYR A 440 -25.79 27.51 -28.48
N LEU A 441 -25.10 26.61 -27.74
CA LEU A 441 -25.76 25.56 -26.96
C LEU A 441 -26.69 26.15 -25.90
N LEU A 442 -26.24 27.22 -25.24
CA LEU A 442 -27.05 27.93 -24.22
C LEU A 442 -28.25 28.63 -24.84
N ALA A 443 -28.04 29.44 -25.91
CA ALA A 443 -29.12 30.15 -26.59
C ALA A 443 -30.14 29.20 -27.23
N GLY A 444 -29.70 28.11 -27.81
CA GLY A 444 -30.54 27.11 -28.46
C GLY A 444 -31.18 26.07 -27.54
N GLY A 445 -30.83 26.06 -26.24
CA GLY A 445 -31.32 25.06 -25.28
C GLY A 445 -30.98 23.63 -25.70
N ILE A 446 -29.73 23.40 -26.14
CA ILE A 446 -29.25 22.10 -26.64
C ILE A 446 -28.81 21.25 -25.43
N GLU A 447 -29.71 20.49 -24.85
CA GLU A 447 -29.46 19.76 -23.61
C GLU A 447 -29.30 18.26 -23.75
N ARG A 448 -29.66 17.64 -24.90
CA ARG A 448 -29.68 16.20 -25.06
C ARG A 448 -29.29 15.74 -26.47
N ILE A 449 -28.86 14.50 -26.57
CA ILE A 449 -28.35 13.84 -27.75
C ILE A 449 -29.26 13.94 -29.00
N ASN A 450 -30.58 13.98 -28.82
CA ASN A 450 -31.50 14.11 -29.95
C ASN A 450 -31.30 15.41 -30.73
N ARG A 451 -30.84 16.47 -30.04
CA ARG A 451 -30.50 17.74 -30.68
C ARG A 451 -29.16 17.71 -31.41
N TRP A 452 -28.26 16.80 -31.01
CA TRP A 452 -26.96 16.62 -31.64
C TRP A 452 -27.04 15.81 -32.95
N LYS A 453 -28.08 14.96 -33.13
CA LYS A 453 -28.26 14.10 -34.30
C LYS A 453 -28.57 14.84 -35.58
N HIS A 454 -29.20 16.01 -35.49
CA HIS A 454 -29.68 16.75 -36.65
C HIS A 454 -28.95 18.09 -36.78
N PRO A 455 -28.74 18.57 -38.00
CA PRO A 455 -28.15 19.90 -38.19
C PRO A 455 -28.92 20.99 -37.48
N TRP A 456 -28.20 21.93 -36.94
CA TRP A 456 -28.76 23.12 -36.33
C TRP A 456 -29.11 24.16 -37.41
N VAL A 457 -30.30 24.72 -37.37
CA VAL A 457 -30.85 25.56 -38.43
C VAL A 457 -31.18 26.97 -37.98
N MET A 458 -31.19 27.23 -36.68
CA MET A 458 -31.52 28.55 -36.14
C MET A 458 -30.23 29.36 -35.96
N PRO A 459 -30.10 30.50 -36.68
CA PRO A 459 -29.07 31.45 -36.34
C PRO A 459 -29.37 32.05 -34.97
N TYR A 460 -28.32 32.32 -34.18
CA TYR A 460 -28.46 33.02 -32.92
C TYR A 460 -27.74 34.36 -33.00
N ASP A 461 -28.34 35.37 -32.40
CA ASP A 461 -27.83 36.75 -32.33
C ASP A 461 -27.39 37.27 -33.73
N ASN A 462 -26.19 37.81 -33.88
CA ASN A 462 -25.66 38.30 -35.15
C ASN A 462 -24.80 37.28 -35.92
N ALA A 463 -24.97 35.96 -35.65
CA ALA A 463 -24.24 34.91 -36.35
C ALA A 463 -24.64 34.86 -37.84
N ASP A 464 -23.67 34.82 -38.73
CA ASP A 464 -23.86 34.67 -40.17
C ASP A 464 -23.98 33.17 -40.56
N GLU A 465 -24.20 32.93 -41.89
CA GLU A 465 -24.29 31.55 -42.43
C GLU A 465 -22.97 30.77 -42.28
N GLU A 466 -21.84 31.46 -42.27
CA GLU A 466 -20.52 30.86 -42.13
C GLU A 466 -20.31 30.37 -40.69
N ASP A 467 -20.69 31.15 -39.70
CA ASP A 467 -20.68 30.73 -38.28
C ASP A 467 -21.57 29.51 -38.03
N LEU A 468 -22.78 29.50 -38.60
CA LEU A 468 -23.66 28.32 -38.46
C LEU A 468 -23.12 27.08 -39.16
N SER A 469 -22.45 27.24 -40.29
CA SER A 469 -21.78 26.14 -41.00
C SER A 469 -20.65 25.56 -40.16
N ARG A 470 -19.81 26.41 -39.55
CA ARG A 470 -18.71 25.98 -38.65
C ARG A 470 -19.28 25.28 -37.40
N LEU A 471 -20.32 25.81 -36.78
CA LEU A 471 -20.96 25.15 -35.64
C LEU A 471 -21.52 23.75 -35.98
N ASN A 472 -22.08 23.58 -37.16
CA ASN A 472 -22.55 22.27 -37.62
C ASN A 472 -21.39 21.31 -37.90
N GLN A 473 -20.26 21.76 -38.40
CA GLN A 473 -19.04 20.94 -38.54
C GLN A 473 -18.56 20.46 -37.16
N LEU A 474 -18.47 21.37 -36.18
CA LEU A 474 -18.10 21.01 -34.79
C LEU A 474 -19.11 20.03 -34.18
N ARG A 475 -20.41 20.27 -34.35
CA ARG A 475 -21.47 19.37 -33.92
C ARG A 475 -21.25 17.96 -34.46
N GLU A 476 -21.03 17.84 -35.76
CA GLU A 476 -20.84 16.54 -36.42
C GLU A 476 -19.57 15.85 -35.94
N GLN A 477 -18.47 16.58 -35.87
CA GLN A 477 -17.19 16.07 -35.38
C GLN A 477 -17.33 15.54 -33.95
N ILE A 478 -17.87 16.33 -33.02
CA ILE A 478 -18.06 15.94 -31.60
C ILE A 478 -19.03 14.76 -31.52
N PHE A 479 -20.13 14.77 -32.24
CA PHE A 479 -21.10 13.68 -32.24
C PHE A 479 -20.45 12.36 -32.71
N ASN A 480 -19.66 12.41 -33.78
CA ASN A 480 -19.00 11.25 -34.35
C ASN A 480 -17.93 10.65 -33.43
N TRP A 481 -17.32 11.42 -32.53
CA TRP A 481 -16.41 10.86 -31.52
C TRP A 481 -17.12 9.90 -30.56
N PHE A 482 -18.38 10.19 -30.25
CA PHE A 482 -19.14 9.40 -29.27
C PHE A 482 -20.01 8.28 -29.87
N VAL A 483 -20.30 8.30 -31.16
CA VAL A 483 -21.13 7.25 -31.83
C VAL A 483 -20.58 5.85 -31.62
N PRO A 484 -19.27 5.54 -31.87
CA PRO A 484 -18.74 4.22 -31.67
C PRO A 484 -18.77 3.78 -30.21
N LEU A 485 -18.44 4.68 -29.28
CA LEU A 485 -18.45 4.43 -27.86
C LEU A 485 -19.87 4.13 -27.34
N ARG A 486 -20.86 4.88 -27.82
CA ARG A 486 -22.26 4.67 -27.48
C ARG A 486 -22.79 3.33 -27.93
N THR A 487 -22.39 2.86 -29.12
CA THR A 487 -22.81 1.55 -29.64
C THR A 487 -22.35 0.42 -28.74
N VAL A 488 -21.19 0.58 -28.07
CA VAL A 488 -20.68 -0.38 -27.08
C VAL A 488 -21.39 -0.19 -25.73
N TRP A 489 -21.57 1.07 -25.29
CA TRP A 489 -22.20 1.42 -24.01
C TRP A 489 -23.64 0.92 -23.86
N GLU A 490 -24.43 0.95 -24.94
CA GLU A 490 -25.84 0.57 -24.93
C GLU A 490 -26.07 -0.96 -25.09
N LYS A 491 -25.01 -1.76 -25.26
CA LYS A 491 -25.17 -3.23 -25.32
C LYS A 491 -25.45 -3.78 -23.94
N PRO A 492 -26.53 -4.59 -23.74
CA PRO A 492 -26.94 -5.08 -22.43
C PRO A 492 -25.93 -6.03 -21.78
N ASP A 493 -25.01 -6.61 -22.53
CA ASP A 493 -24.00 -7.58 -22.04
C ASP A 493 -22.59 -7.00 -21.92
N THR A 494 -22.44 -5.67 -22.06
CA THR A 494 -21.12 -5.03 -21.89
C THR A 494 -20.83 -4.91 -20.41
N THR A 495 -20.10 -5.86 -19.87
CA THR A 495 -19.47 -5.75 -18.55
C THR A 495 -18.20 -4.90 -18.69
N VAL A 496 -18.09 -3.84 -17.90
CA VAL A 496 -16.89 -3.02 -17.75
C VAL A 496 -15.88 -3.78 -16.92
#